data_6564403efe658cca8b28be8d8fcb168e
#
_entry.id   6564403efe658cca8b28be8d8fcb168e
#
_cell.length_a   1.000
_cell.length_b   1.000
_cell.length_c   1.000
_cell.angle_alpha   90.00
_cell.angle_beta   90.00
_cell.angle_gamma   90.00
#
_symmetry.space_group_name_H-M   'P 1'
#
loop_
_entity.id
_entity.type
_entity.pdbx_description
1 polymer ?
#
loop_
_entity_poly.entity_id
_entity_poly.type
_entity_poly.pdbx_seq_one_letter_code
_entity_poly.pdbx_strand_id
1 'polypeptide(L)'
;MTLIGKKLKTNNFFKMIKKLIVFNFIIFLISLNAVHSIEPDIFVQSTVNRASNILSKNISKDDKINELKAIAKETVDIRGVGFYSLGPVRKTLDENQKIKYSELFESYFLKSFSSRLAEYTNPEIEVQGKEVLNKNYTIVNSLLIGTTDRPEVKIDWRIYTKNPENPLIRDLIIEGLSLARTQKEEFSSILNSNDGDINILFKTLEEFSNK
;
A
#
# COMPACT_ATOMS: atom_id res chain seq x y z
N MET A 1 61.31 -9.55 44.88
CA MET A 1 59.88 -9.16 45.08
C MET A 1 59.27 -8.43 43.87
N THR A 2 59.56 -8.81 42.59
CA THR A 2 59.24 -7.97 41.43
C THR A 2 58.58 -8.68 40.24
N LEU A 3 58.45 -10.01 40.28
CA LEU A 3 57.86 -10.74 39.14
C LEU A 3 56.36 -11.07 39.31
N ILE A 4 55.86 -11.20 40.53
CA ILE A 4 54.45 -11.56 40.81
C ILE A 4 53.51 -10.36 40.56
N GLY A 5 53.94 -9.12 40.86
CA GLY A 5 53.15 -7.92 40.67
C GLY A 5 52.91 -7.54 39.21
N LYS A 6 53.86 -7.90 38.31
CA LYS A 6 53.73 -7.63 36.86
C LYS A 6 52.68 -8.54 36.20
N LYS A 7 52.61 -9.82 36.64
CA LYS A 7 51.68 -10.83 36.09
C LYS A 7 50.21 -10.58 36.49
N LEU A 8 49.98 -10.02 37.67
CA LEU A 8 48.64 -9.63 38.14
C LEU A 8 48.07 -8.37 37.42
N LYS A 9 48.97 -7.41 37.12
CA LYS A 9 48.58 -6.16 36.44
C LYS A 9 48.25 -6.39 34.97
N THR A 10 48.94 -7.29 34.26
CA THR A 10 48.67 -7.69 32.88
C THR A 10 47.37 -8.47 32.77
N ASN A 11 47.06 -9.35 33.72
CA ASN A 11 45.84 -10.16 33.68
C ASN A 11 44.56 -9.31 33.87
N ASN A 12 44.62 -8.27 34.69
CA ASN A 12 43.55 -7.32 34.87
C ASN A 12 43.37 -6.40 33.65
N PHE A 13 44.45 -6.01 33.00
CA PHE A 13 44.43 -5.24 31.77
C PHE A 13 43.79 -6.01 30.62
N PHE A 14 44.14 -7.28 30.42
CA PHE A 14 43.53 -8.15 29.43
C PHE A 14 42.03 -8.43 29.70
N LYS A 15 41.64 -8.56 30.96
CA LYS A 15 40.21 -8.71 31.35
C LYS A 15 39.41 -7.42 31.04
N MET A 16 40.03 -6.27 31.27
CA MET A 16 39.40 -4.97 30.96
C MET A 16 39.23 -4.76 29.46
N ILE A 17 40.23 -5.11 28.65
CA ILE A 17 40.14 -5.05 27.19
C ILE A 17 39.06 -5.99 26.65
N LYS A 18 38.99 -7.24 27.13
CA LYS A 18 37.95 -8.17 26.76
C LYS A 18 36.55 -7.65 27.09
N LYS A 19 36.34 -7.04 28.25
CA LYS A 19 35.08 -6.41 28.62
C LYS A 19 34.72 -5.24 27.70
N LEU A 20 35.71 -4.42 27.33
CA LEU A 20 35.55 -3.28 26.44
C LEU A 20 35.17 -3.73 25.01
N ILE A 21 35.80 -4.79 24.51
CA ILE A 21 35.50 -5.37 23.19
C ILE A 21 34.11 -5.98 23.18
N VAL A 22 33.73 -6.72 24.22
CA VAL A 22 32.38 -7.30 24.34
C VAL A 22 31.31 -6.21 24.44
N PHE A 23 31.59 -5.14 25.21
CA PHE A 23 30.67 -4.02 25.34
C PHE A 23 30.47 -3.27 24.02
N ASN A 24 31.54 -3.00 23.28
CA ASN A 24 31.46 -2.38 21.95
C ASN A 24 30.77 -3.30 20.92
N PHE A 25 30.97 -4.62 20.99
CA PHE A 25 30.30 -5.57 20.14
C PHE A 25 28.79 -5.64 20.41
N ILE A 26 28.39 -5.53 21.68
CA ILE A 26 26.95 -5.47 22.07
C ILE A 26 26.33 -4.18 21.57
N ILE A 27 27.01 -3.03 21.69
CA ILE A 27 26.51 -1.74 21.14
C ILE A 27 26.39 -1.81 19.61
N PHE A 28 27.33 -2.44 18.92
CA PHE A 28 27.28 -2.65 17.47
C PHE A 28 26.10 -3.52 17.04
N LEU A 29 25.75 -4.58 17.80
CA LEU A 29 24.61 -5.44 17.53
C LEU A 29 23.25 -4.72 17.75
N ILE A 30 23.19 -3.77 18.67
CA ILE A 30 21.96 -2.98 18.94
C ILE A 30 21.72 -1.96 17.81
N SER A 31 22.78 -1.48 17.15
CA SER A 31 22.67 -0.49 16.08
C SER A 31 22.15 -1.05 14.73
N LEU A 32 22.02 -2.37 14.58
CA LEU A 32 21.66 -3.02 13.30
C LEU A 32 20.17 -3.14 13.04
N ASN A 33 19.31 -2.74 13.97
CA ASN A 33 17.86 -2.81 13.80
C ASN A 33 17.23 -1.42 13.63
N ALA A 34 17.75 -0.62 12.70
CA ALA A 34 16.98 0.52 12.21
C ALA A 34 15.83 -0.01 11.34
N VAL A 35 14.67 -0.24 11.94
CA VAL A 35 13.42 -0.45 11.19
C VAL A 35 13.22 0.78 10.31
N HIS A 36 13.39 0.62 9.00
CA HIS A 36 13.15 1.68 8.04
C HIS A 36 11.64 1.82 7.85
N SER A 37 11.01 2.60 8.71
CA SER A 37 9.60 2.99 8.53
C SER A 37 9.50 3.93 7.33
N ILE A 38 8.59 3.60 6.43
CA ILE A 38 8.22 4.49 5.31
C ILE A 38 7.10 5.40 5.79
N GLU A 39 7.37 6.70 5.85
CA GLU A 39 6.34 7.69 6.20
C GLU A 39 5.20 7.69 5.17
N PRO A 40 3.93 7.63 5.60
CA PRO A 40 2.78 7.48 4.69
C PRO A 40 2.64 8.61 3.66
N ASP A 41 2.97 9.83 4.00
CA ASP A 41 2.97 10.99 3.08
C ASP A 41 4.07 10.87 2.02
N ILE A 42 5.27 10.44 2.40
CA ILE A 42 6.37 10.17 1.48
C ILE A 42 6.02 9.00 0.54
N PHE A 43 5.39 7.94 1.08
CA PHE A 43 4.90 6.82 0.29
C PHE A 43 3.89 7.25 -0.77
N VAL A 44 2.88 8.05 -0.39
CA VAL A 44 1.87 8.57 -1.33
C VAL A 44 2.53 9.48 -2.36
N GLN A 45 3.37 10.44 -1.96
CA GLN A 45 4.05 11.34 -2.89
C GLN A 45 4.91 10.58 -3.91
N SER A 46 5.66 9.57 -3.45
CA SER A 46 6.45 8.71 -4.33
C SER A 46 5.58 7.95 -5.32
N THR A 47 4.46 7.36 -4.85
CA THR A 47 3.51 6.62 -5.69
C THR A 47 2.90 7.51 -6.76
N VAL A 48 2.47 8.70 -6.39
CA VAL A 48 1.88 9.70 -7.30
C VAL A 48 2.90 10.16 -8.33
N ASN A 49 4.13 10.48 -7.92
CA ASN A 49 5.18 10.91 -8.84
C ASN A 49 5.50 9.83 -9.88
N ARG A 50 5.55 8.56 -9.47
CA ARG A 50 5.74 7.42 -10.38
C ARG A 50 4.60 7.32 -11.40
N ALA A 51 3.34 7.43 -10.96
CA ALA A 51 2.18 7.39 -11.83
C ALA A 51 2.16 8.59 -12.81
N SER A 52 2.42 9.80 -12.33
CA SER A 52 2.49 11.02 -13.17
C SER A 52 3.60 10.92 -14.22
N ASN A 53 4.76 10.38 -13.84
CA ASN A 53 5.86 10.14 -14.78
C ASN A 53 5.47 9.16 -15.91
N ILE A 54 4.69 8.11 -15.61
CA ILE A 54 4.18 7.18 -16.62
C ILE A 54 3.19 7.90 -17.55
N LEU A 55 2.27 8.66 -16.98
CA LEU A 55 1.23 9.36 -17.73
C LEU A 55 1.80 10.45 -18.68
N SER A 56 2.93 11.04 -18.32
CA SER A 56 3.64 12.03 -19.15
C SER A 56 4.50 11.44 -20.27
N LYS A 57 4.80 10.13 -20.24
CA LYS A 57 5.59 9.48 -21.29
C LYS A 57 4.88 9.50 -22.64
N ASN A 58 5.65 9.61 -23.72
CA ASN A 58 5.15 9.44 -25.08
C ASN A 58 5.21 7.96 -25.52
N ILE A 59 4.38 7.13 -24.86
CA ILE A 59 4.22 5.70 -25.15
C ILE A 59 2.74 5.39 -25.41
N SER A 60 2.43 4.20 -25.89
CA SER A 60 1.04 3.79 -26.16
C SER A 60 0.18 3.81 -24.89
N LYS A 61 -1.15 3.95 -25.04
CA LYS A 61 -2.09 3.88 -23.92
C LYS A 61 -1.98 2.53 -23.20
N ASP A 62 -1.81 1.44 -23.96
CA ASP A 62 -1.70 0.10 -23.40
C ASP A 62 -0.41 -0.08 -22.58
N ASP A 63 0.71 0.49 -23.02
CA ASP A 63 1.95 0.49 -22.25
C ASP A 63 1.79 1.28 -20.95
N LYS A 64 1.14 2.47 -20.99
CA LYS A 64 0.82 3.23 -19.78
C LYS A 64 -0.03 2.41 -18.81
N ILE A 65 -1.09 1.74 -19.30
CA ILE A 65 -1.95 0.87 -18.51
C ILE A 65 -1.13 -0.24 -17.85
N ASN A 66 -0.23 -0.89 -18.58
CA ASN A 66 0.58 -1.98 -18.03
C ASN A 66 1.57 -1.49 -16.94
N GLU A 67 2.21 -0.35 -17.15
CA GLU A 67 3.10 0.25 -16.14
C GLU A 67 2.30 0.69 -14.89
N LEU A 68 1.09 1.25 -15.05
CA LEU A 68 0.21 1.64 -13.94
C LEU A 68 -0.29 0.43 -13.15
N LYS A 69 -0.60 -0.71 -13.82
CA LYS A 69 -0.94 -1.97 -13.15
C LYS A 69 0.20 -2.45 -12.25
N ALA A 70 1.46 -2.31 -12.69
CA ALA A 70 2.61 -2.70 -11.88
C ALA A 70 2.72 -1.85 -10.60
N ILE A 71 2.53 -0.52 -10.70
CA ILE A 71 2.47 0.36 -9.52
C ILE A 71 1.33 -0.06 -8.59
N ALA A 72 0.13 -0.31 -9.12
CA ALA A 72 -1.02 -0.69 -8.30
C ALA A 72 -0.79 -2.01 -7.55
N LYS A 73 -0.20 -3.01 -8.19
CA LYS A 73 0.16 -4.28 -7.53
C LYS A 73 1.13 -4.12 -6.37
N GLU A 74 2.07 -3.17 -6.49
CA GLU A 74 3.06 -2.90 -5.45
C GLU A 74 2.49 -2.08 -4.28
N THR A 75 1.62 -1.11 -4.58
CA THR A 75 1.26 -0.06 -3.62
C THR A 75 -0.14 -0.21 -3.02
N VAL A 76 -1.02 -1.03 -3.63
CA VAL A 76 -2.41 -1.22 -3.16
C VAL A 76 -2.59 -2.60 -2.52
N ASP A 77 -3.25 -2.65 -1.37
CA ASP A 77 -3.73 -3.91 -0.77
C ASP A 77 -4.98 -4.39 -1.53
N ILE A 78 -4.79 -4.83 -2.79
CA ILE A 78 -5.89 -5.24 -3.69
C ILE A 78 -6.74 -6.32 -3.04
N ARG A 79 -6.10 -7.31 -2.39
CA ARG A 79 -6.82 -8.38 -1.68
C ARG A 79 -7.65 -7.84 -0.52
N GLY A 80 -7.07 -6.94 0.28
CA GLY A 80 -7.76 -6.31 1.40
C GLY A 80 -8.96 -5.48 0.97
N VAL A 81 -8.82 -4.69 -0.11
CA VAL A 81 -9.91 -3.92 -0.73
C VAL A 81 -10.99 -4.86 -1.26
N GLY A 82 -10.61 -5.94 -1.97
CA GLY A 82 -11.53 -6.93 -2.49
C GLY A 82 -12.38 -7.58 -1.39
N PHE A 83 -11.76 -8.10 -0.34
CA PHE A 83 -12.52 -8.70 0.77
C PHE A 83 -13.35 -7.68 1.57
N TYR A 84 -12.95 -6.41 1.61
CA TYR A 84 -13.79 -5.36 2.14
C TYR A 84 -15.04 -5.15 1.28
N SER A 85 -14.90 -5.17 -0.05
CA SER A 85 -16.00 -4.96 -1.00
C SER A 85 -17.04 -6.09 -0.99
N LEU A 86 -16.67 -7.33 -0.62
CA LEU A 86 -17.63 -8.41 -0.38
C LEU A 86 -18.52 -8.21 0.85
N GLY A 87 -18.12 -7.35 1.79
CA GLY A 87 -18.85 -7.15 3.03
C GLY A 87 -19.01 -8.44 3.86
N PRO A 88 -20.23 -8.73 4.39
CA PRO A 88 -20.48 -9.93 5.20
C PRO A 88 -20.30 -11.24 4.44
N VAL A 89 -20.58 -11.26 3.14
CA VAL A 89 -20.54 -12.47 2.29
C VAL A 89 -19.16 -13.13 2.29
N ARG A 90 -18.08 -12.38 2.49
CA ARG A 90 -16.73 -12.95 2.63
C ARG A 90 -16.61 -14.04 3.70
N LYS A 91 -17.53 -14.08 4.68
CA LYS A 91 -17.51 -15.07 5.78
C LYS A 91 -18.20 -16.38 5.42
N THR A 92 -19.04 -16.39 4.38
CA THR A 92 -19.76 -17.57 3.92
C THR A 92 -19.05 -18.32 2.81
N LEU A 93 -18.03 -17.70 2.19
CA LEU A 93 -17.25 -18.31 1.12
C LEU A 93 -16.34 -19.41 1.66
N ASP A 94 -16.28 -20.54 0.94
CA ASP A 94 -15.23 -21.54 1.13
C ASP A 94 -13.87 -21.06 0.59
N GLU A 95 -12.80 -21.83 0.83
CA GLU A 95 -11.45 -21.43 0.45
C GLU A 95 -11.26 -21.34 -1.08
N ASN A 96 -11.88 -22.23 -1.85
CA ASN A 96 -11.79 -22.19 -3.32
C ASN A 96 -12.50 -20.94 -3.88
N GLN A 97 -13.66 -20.60 -3.33
CA GLN A 97 -14.40 -19.38 -3.68
C GLN A 97 -13.61 -18.12 -3.31
N LYS A 98 -12.91 -18.10 -2.17
CA LYS A 98 -12.04 -16.98 -1.77
C LYS A 98 -10.85 -16.80 -2.71
N ILE A 99 -10.23 -17.90 -3.14
CA ILE A 99 -9.14 -17.87 -4.12
C ILE A 99 -9.66 -17.33 -5.46
N LYS A 100 -10.72 -17.95 -5.99
CA LYS A 100 -11.34 -17.52 -7.26
C LYS A 100 -11.74 -16.04 -7.24
N TYR A 101 -12.38 -15.60 -6.14
CA TYR A 101 -12.75 -14.19 -5.97
C TYR A 101 -11.53 -13.27 -6.00
N SER A 102 -10.45 -13.64 -5.29
CA SER A 102 -9.24 -12.81 -5.22
C SER A 102 -8.62 -12.60 -6.60
N GLU A 103 -8.56 -13.63 -7.43
CA GLU A 103 -8.02 -13.58 -8.80
C GLU A 103 -8.91 -12.72 -9.72
N LEU A 104 -10.22 -12.93 -9.67
CA LEU A 104 -11.18 -12.15 -10.45
C LEU A 104 -11.20 -10.68 -10.03
N PHE A 105 -11.18 -10.41 -8.72
CA PHE A 105 -11.16 -9.04 -8.22
C PHE A 105 -9.84 -8.33 -8.57
N GLU A 106 -8.70 -8.99 -8.48
CA GLU A 106 -7.43 -8.40 -8.90
C GLU A 106 -7.46 -7.99 -10.38
N SER A 107 -7.93 -8.87 -11.24
CA SER A 107 -8.05 -8.60 -12.69
C SER A 107 -8.99 -7.43 -12.98
N TYR A 108 -10.15 -7.43 -12.35
CA TYR A 108 -11.15 -6.36 -12.42
C TYR A 108 -10.58 -5.02 -11.93
N PHE A 109 -9.98 -5.02 -10.73
CA PHE A 109 -9.42 -3.81 -10.11
C PHE A 109 -8.31 -3.21 -10.98
N LEU A 110 -7.35 -4.03 -11.39
CA LEU A 110 -6.22 -3.56 -12.19
C LEU A 110 -6.68 -2.98 -13.53
N LYS A 111 -7.65 -3.60 -14.19
CA LYS A 111 -8.19 -3.10 -15.44
C LYS A 111 -8.96 -1.79 -15.23
N SER A 112 -9.91 -1.78 -14.30
CA SER A 112 -10.75 -0.60 -14.02
C SER A 112 -9.92 0.61 -13.61
N PHE A 113 -9.01 0.43 -12.66
CA PHE A 113 -8.21 1.50 -12.09
C PHE A 113 -7.19 2.05 -13.10
N SER A 114 -6.40 1.18 -13.73
CA SER A 114 -5.35 1.63 -14.66
C SER A 114 -5.92 2.27 -15.93
N SER A 115 -7.04 1.77 -16.43
CA SER A 115 -7.70 2.36 -17.61
C SER A 115 -8.20 3.78 -17.33
N ARG A 116 -8.78 4.00 -16.13
CA ARG A 116 -9.24 5.35 -15.71
C ARG A 116 -8.07 6.31 -15.52
N LEU A 117 -6.98 5.86 -14.90
CA LEU A 117 -5.79 6.69 -14.72
C LEU A 117 -5.15 7.06 -16.06
N ALA A 118 -5.12 6.15 -17.02
CA ALA A 118 -4.52 6.37 -18.33
C ALA A 118 -5.25 7.44 -19.18
N GLU A 119 -6.41 7.92 -18.75
CA GLU A 119 -7.14 9.03 -19.37
C GLU A 119 -6.63 10.41 -18.94
N TYR A 120 -5.86 10.46 -17.85
CA TYR A 120 -5.26 11.71 -17.39
C TYR A 120 -3.98 12.02 -18.17
N THR A 121 -3.81 13.28 -18.51
CA THR A 121 -2.58 13.78 -19.14
C THR A 121 -1.90 14.72 -18.14
N ASN A 122 -0.66 14.40 -17.77
CA ASN A 122 0.17 15.19 -16.86
C ASN A 122 -0.56 15.61 -15.57
N PRO A 123 -1.14 14.68 -14.79
CA PRO A 123 -1.78 15.04 -13.53
C PRO A 123 -0.71 15.50 -12.54
N GLU A 124 -0.98 16.61 -11.86
CA GLU A 124 -0.17 17.12 -10.77
C GLU A 124 -0.93 16.94 -9.47
N ILE A 125 -0.36 16.17 -8.54
CA ILE A 125 -0.96 15.89 -7.23
C ILE A 125 0.03 16.32 -6.16
N GLU A 126 -0.41 17.21 -5.27
CA GLU A 126 0.36 17.69 -4.14
C GLU A 126 -0.13 17.06 -2.84
N VAL A 127 0.76 16.38 -2.13
CA VAL A 127 0.50 15.90 -0.77
C VAL A 127 0.55 17.09 0.17
N GLN A 128 -0.55 17.31 0.92
CA GLN A 128 -0.71 18.46 1.80
C GLN A 128 -0.43 18.12 3.27
N GLY A 129 -0.66 16.88 3.68
CA GLY A 129 -0.45 16.46 5.06
C GLY A 129 -0.93 15.06 5.34
N LYS A 130 -0.85 14.66 6.62
CA LYS A 130 -1.32 13.34 7.08
C LYS A 130 -1.95 13.44 8.45
N GLU A 131 -2.91 12.53 8.71
CA GLU A 131 -3.58 12.34 9.99
C GLU A 131 -3.56 10.86 10.37
N VAL A 132 -3.05 10.54 11.56
CA VAL A 132 -3.06 9.17 12.10
C VAL A 132 -4.45 8.87 12.66
N LEU A 133 -5.20 7.99 12.01
CA LEU A 133 -6.53 7.58 12.49
C LEU A 133 -6.44 6.61 13.67
N ASN A 134 -5.51 5.67 13.60
CA ASN A 134 -5.24 4.69 14.65
C ASN A 134 -3.91 3.96 14.35
N LYS A 135 -3.55 2.97 15.18
CA LYS A 135 -2.30 2.20 15.05
C LYS A 135 -2.09 1.48 13.71
N ASN A 136 -3.14 1.32 12.91
CA ASN A 136 -3.07 0.57 11.65
C ASN A 136 -3.37 1.43 10.42
N TYR A 137 -3.84 2.66 10.59
CA TYR A 137 -4.29 3.50 9.49
C TYR A 137 -3.91 4.95 9.65
N THR A 138 -3.42 5.52 8.57
CA THR A 138 -3.17 6.95 8.40
C THR A 138 -3.94 7.45 7.17
N ILE A 139 -4.53 8.62 7.24
CA ILE A 139 -5.02 9.37 6.08
C ILE A 139 -3.90 10.29 5.62
N VAL A 140 -3.64 10.28 4.33
CA VAL A 140 -2.79 11.28 3.67
C VAL A 140 -3.69 12.13 2.80
N ASN A 141 -3.65 13.44 3.01
CA ASN A 141 -4.44 14.41 2.27
C ASN A 141 -3.64 14.93 1.08
N SER A 142 -4.25 15.01 -0.08
CA SER A 142 -3.66 15.58 -1.28
C SER A 142 -4.66 16.34 -2.13
N LEU A 143 -4.14 17.15 -3.03
CA LEU A 143 -4.90 17.93 -4.00
C LEU A 143 -4.43 17.57 -5.41
N LEU A 144 -5.33 17.11 -6.25
CA LEU A 144 -5.11 17.09 -7.69
C LEU A 144 -5.31 18.51 -8.19
N ILE A 145 -4.26 19.11 -8.72
CA ILE A 145 -4.25 20.49 -9.16
C ILE A 145 -5.19 20.67 -10.35
N GLY A 146 -6.03 21.67 -10.27
CA GLY A 146 -6.95 22.03 -11.35
C GLY A 146 -6.21 22.54 -12.59
N THR A 147 -6.89 22.50 -13.72
CA THR A 147 -6.45 23.11 -14.98
C THR A 147 -7.53 24.09 -15.48
N THR A 148 -7.31 24.74 -16.61
CA THR A 148 -8.36 25.58 -17.27
C THR A 148 -9.66 24.81 -17.52
N ASP A 149 -9.58 23.49 -17.74
CA ASP A 149 -10.71 22.65 -18.16
C ASP A 149 -11.22 21.74 -17.04
N ARG A 150 -10.53 21.68 -15.89
CA ARG A 150 -10.86 20.78 -14.79
C ARG A 150 -10.68 21.51 -13.45
N PRO A 151 -11.64 21.42 -12.53
CA PRO A 151 -11.47 21.93 -11.18
C PRO A 151 -10.39 21.14 -10.44
N GLU A 152 -9.88 21.70 -9.36
CA GLU A 152 -9.08 20.95 -8.39
C GLU A 152 -9.95 19.89 -7.70
N VAL A 153 -9.31 18.79 -7.27
CA VAL A 153 -10.00 17.65 -6.64
C VAL A 153 -9.25 17.23 -5.38
N LYS A 154 -9.95 17.16 -4.25
CA LYS A 154 -9.40 16.63 -2.99
C LYS A 154 -9.36 15.12 -3.04
N ILE A 155 -8.20 14.55 -2.71
CA ILE A 155 -8.00 13.12 -2.64
C ILE A 155 -7.37 12.77 -1.30
N ASP A 156 -8.11 12.00 -0.49
CA ASP A 156 -7.62 11.44 0.77
C ASP A 156 -7.27 9.97 0.56
N TRP A 157 -6.06 9.59 0.92
CA TRP A 157 -5.51 8.24 0.78
C TRP A 157 -5.55 7.54 2.13
N ARG A 158 -6.33 6.47 2.25
CA ARG A 158 -6.32 5.63 3.46
C ARG A 158 -5.20 4.61 3.35
N ILE A 159 -4.14 4.83 4.11
CA ILE A 159 -2.95 4.01 4.11
C ILE A 159 -3.00 3.02 5.26
N TYR A 160 -2.78 1.74 4.98
CA TYR A 160 -2.62 0.69 5.98
C TYR A 160 -1.16 0.64 6.42
N THR A 161 -0.93 0.96 7.68
CA THR A 161 0.40 1.20 8.28
C THR A 161 0.76 0.17 9.35
N LYS A 162 0.04 -0.96 9.41
CA LYS A 162 0.35 -2.03 10.37
C LYS A 162 1.77 -2.59 10.18
N ASN A 163 2.23 -2.68 8.93
CA ASN A 163 3.62 -2.91 8.60
C ASN A 163 4.24 -1.59 8.14
N PRO A 164 5.01 -0.88 8.98
CA PRO A 164 5.56 0.42 8.65
C PRO A 164 6.65 0.37 7.57
N GLU A 165 7.25 -0.81 7.31
CA GLU A 165 8.24 -1.01 6.24
C GLU A 165 7.58 -1.16 4.87
N ASN A 166 6.30 -1.54 4.84
CA ASN A 166 5.54 -1.76 3.62
C ASN A 166 4.09 -1.25 3.77
N PRO A 167 3.88 0.07 3.79
CA PRO A 167 2.54 0.66 3.80
C PRO A 167 1.80 0.34 2.49
N LEU A 168 0.46 0.19 2.57
CA LEU A 168 -0.37 -0.11 1.41
C LEU A 168 -1.61 0.78 1.37
N ILE A 169 -2.01 1.20 0.18
CA ILE A 169 -3.25 1.93 -0.05
C ILE A 169 -4.43 0.96 0.11
N ARG A 170 -5.43 1.34 0.92
CA ARG A 170 -6.68 0.57 1.10
C ARG A 170 -7.94 1.30 0.67
N ASP A 171 -7.85 2.59 0.44
CA ASP A 171 -8.98 3.37 -0.07
C ASP A 171 -8.49 4.69 -0.67
N LEU A 172 -9.22 5.18 -1.63
CA LEU A 172 -9.17 6.55 -2.12
C LEU A 172 -10.51 7.20 -1.83
N ILE A 173 -10.48 8.35 -1.18
CA ILE A 173 -11.66 9.14 -0.86
C ILE A 173 -11.55 10.42 -1.71
N ILE A 174 -12.36 10.51 -2.74
CA ILE A 174 -12.36 11.60 -3.70
C ILE A 174 -13.55 12.50 -3.40
N GLU A 175 -13.30 13.76 -3.07
CA GLU A 175 -14.35 14.73 -2.66
C GLU A 175 -15.27 14.15 -1.57
N GLY A 176 -14.69 13.40 -0.62
CA GLY A 176 -15.44 12.77 0.47
C GLY A 176 -16.09 11.42 0.12
N LEU A 177 -16.05 10.99 -1.15
CA LEU A 177 -16.59 9.70 -1.59
C LEU A 177 -15.54 8.60 -1.56
N SER A 178 -15.71 7.62 -0.68
CA SER A 178 -14.83 6.44 -0.57
C SER A 178 -15.07 5.47 -1.72
N LEU A 179 -14.05 5.23 -2.54
CA LEU A 179 -14.15 4.29 -3.66
C LEU A 179 -14.34 2.85 -3.19
N ALA A 180 -13.68 2.44 -2.10
CA ALA A 180 -13.84 1.10 -1.55
C ALA A 180 -15.27 0.88 -1.01
N ARG A 181 -15.90 1.91 -0.41
CA ARG A 181 -17.30 1.84 0.04
C ARG A 181 -18.24 1.75 -1.14
N THR A 182 -18.08 2.59 -2.16
CA THR A 182 -18.89 2.55 -3.38
C THR A 182 -18.83 1.17 -4.02
N GLN A 183 -17.64 0.59 -4.15
CA GLN A 183 -17.47 -0.76 -4.67
C GLN A 183 -18.21 -1.83 -3.84
N LYS A 184 -18.17 -1.69 -2.50
CA LYS A 184 -18.91 -2.58 -1.61
C LYS A 184 -20.43 -2.46 -1.81
N GLU A 185 -20.95 -1.25 -1.96
CA GLU A 185 -22.37 -0.99 -2.20
C GLU A 185 -22.81 -1.59 -3.54
N GLU A 186 -22.00 -1.45 -4.58
CA GLU A 186 -22.21 -2.03 -5.91
C GLU A 186 -22.28 -3.56 -5.86
N PHE A 187 -21.31 -4.21 -5.22
CA PHE A 187 -21.30 -5.67 -5.08
C PHE A 187 -22.45 -6.17 -4.20
N SER A 188 -22.77 -5.43 -3.14
CA SER A 188 -23.93 -5.76 -2.31
C SER A 188 -25.25 -5.67 -3.10
N SER A 189 -25.38 -4.69 -3.99
CA SER A 189 -26.55 -4.57 -4.88
C SER A 189 -26.65 -5.75 -5.84
N ILE A 190 -25.55 -6.14 -6.48
CA ILE A 190 -25.52 -7.32 -7.38
C ILE A 190 -25.94 -8.59 -6.63
N LEU A 191 -25.35 -8.82 -5.44
CA LEU A 191 -25.66 -10.01 -4.66
C LEU A 191 -27.11 -10.02 -4.16
N ASN A 192 -27.61 -8.90 -3.64
CA ASN A 192 -28.98 -8.80 -3.13
C ASN A 192 -30.02 -9.00 -4.25
N SER A 193 -29.73 -8.55 -5.46
CA SER A 193 -30.63 -8.73 -6.63
C SER A 193 -30.60 -10.14 -7.19
N ASN A 194 -29.71 -11.02 -6.70
CA ASN A 194 -29.53 -12.39 -7.17
C ASN A 194 -29.47 -13.40 -6.01
N ASP A 195 -30.29 -13.23 -4.99
CA ASP A 195 -30.45 -14.13 -3.84
C ASP A 195 -29.11 -14.49 -3.12
N GLY A 196 -28.13 -13.63 -3.22
CA GLY A 196 -26.80 -13.83 -2.64
C GLY A 196 -25.89 -14.78 -3.43
N ASP A 197 -26.25 -15.16 -4.67
CA ASP A 197 -25.43 -16.06 -5.48
C ASP A 197 -24.11 -15.42 -5.88
N ILE A 198 -23.03 -15.87 -5.27
CA ILE A 198 -21.66 -15.38 -5.52
C ILE A 198 -21.19 -15.66 -6.95
N ASN A 199 -21.73 -16.66 -7.64
CA ASN A 199 -21.34 -16.98 -9.00
C ASN A 199 -21.76 -15.90 -9.99
N ILE A 200 -22.84 -15.17 -9.72
CA ILE A 200 -23.24 -14.01 -10.52
C ILE A 200 -22.20 -12.90 -10.41
N LEU A 201 -21.70 -12.63 -9.20
CA LEU A 201 -20.61 -11.66 -9.03
C LEU A 201 -19.34 -12.12 -9.73
N PHE A 202 -18.95 -13.40 -9.63
CA PHE A 202 -17.78 -13.94 -10.34
C PHE A 202 -17.92 -13.74 -11.85
N LYS A 203 -19.07 -14.07 -12.41
CA LYS A 203 -19.37 -13.86 -13.84
C LYS A 203 -19.25 -12.37 -14.23
N THR A 204 -19.81 -11.48 -13.42
CA THR A 204 -19.74 -10.02 -13.67
C THR A 204 -18.30 -9.52 -13.72
N LEU A 205 -17.45 -9.96 -12.77
CA LEU A 205 -16.03 -9.58 -12.72
C LEU A 205 -15.26 -10.16 -13.93
N GLU A 206 -15.52 -11.40 -14.30
CA GLU A 206 -14.91 -12.08 -15.43
C GLU A 206 -15.27 -11.40 -16.75
N GLU A 207 -16.56 -11.12 -16.99
CA GLU A 207 -17.04 -10.43 -18.20
C GLU A 207 -16.44 -9.03 -18.34
N PHE A 208 -16.30 -8.30 -17.21
CA PHE A 208 -15.63 -7.00 -17.23
C PHE A 208 -14.16 -7.13 -17.59
N SER A 209 -13.47 -8.12 -17.04
CA SER A 209 -12.03 -8.33 -17.26
C SER A 209 -11.70 -8.75 -18.68
N ASN A 210 -12.61 -9.43 -19.37
CA ASN A 210 -12.42 -9.96 -20.73
C ASN A 210 -12.83 -8.98 -21.85
N LYS A 211 -13.54 -7.90 -21.54
CA LYS A 211 -13.85 -6.81 -22.49
C LYS A 211 -12.65 -5.90 -22.70
#